data_aa1bec08fb49a2361e67e5a536eee2c8
#
_entry.id   aa1bec08fb49a2361e67e5a536eee2c8
#
_cell.length_a   1.000
_cell.length_b   1.000
_cell.length_c   1.000
_cell.angle_alpha   90.00
_cell.angle_beta   90.00
_cell.angle_gamma   90.00
#
_symmetry.space_group_name_H-M   'P 1'
#
loop_
_entity.id
_entity.type
_entity.pdbx_description
1 polymer ?
#
loop_
_entity_poly.entity_id
_entity_poly.type
_entity_poly.pdbx_seq_one_letter_code
_entity_poly.pdbx_strand_id
1 'polypeptide(L)'
;GGSGYTGIELLRLLTQHPSAEIVTITSRGEAGTRVEDMYPSLRGRVDLVFQDPKEAPLKECDVVFFATPHGVAMSMAEELTQNGVKVIDLAADFRLKDTEEFKKWYKMEHTCPDILKKAVYGQPETMRDKMKDAMVLGMAGCYPTSIQLGLLPLLELHKKVGNIVDIKQTIIADSKSGISGAGRKAAVNLLCAEA
;
A
#
# COMPACT_ATOMS: atom_id res chain seq x y z
N GLY A 1 5.77 9.04 2.57
CA GLY A 1 6.56 7.80 2.55
C GLY A 1 7.37 7.55 1.29
N GLY A 2 7.58 8.56 0.42
CA GLY A 2 8.26 8.38 -0.88
C GLY A 2 9.71 7.92 -0.77
N SER A 3 10.40 8.19 0.34
CA SER A 3 11.80 7.81 0.53
C SER A 3 12.02 6.35 1.00
N GLY A 4 10.98 5.53 1.11
CA GLY A 4 11.08 4.10 1.42
C GLY A 4 11.23 3.22 0.18
N TYR A 5 11.49 1.91 0.36
CA TYR A 5 11.57 0.96 -0.75
C TYR A 5 10.27 0.88 -1.57
N THR A 6 9.12 0.95 -0.92
CA THR A 6 7.82 0.99 -1.62
C THR A 6 7.67 2.27 -2.46
N GLY A 7 8.17 3.41 -1.94
CA GLY A 7 8.14 4.68 -2.67
C GLY A 7 8.99 4.67 -3.94
N ILE A 8 10.23 4.15 -3.87
CA ILE A 8 11.09 4.05 -5.06
C ILE A 8 10.51 3.07 -6.09
N GLU A 9 9.88 1.96 -5.65
CA GLU A 9 9.22 1.04 -6.57
C GLU A 9 8.01 1.66 -7.27
N LEU A 10 7.21 2.46 -6.55
CA LEU A 10 6.14 3.24 -7.17
C LEU A 10 6.69 4.20 -8.22
N LEU A 11 7.75 4.96 -7.91
CA LEU A 11 8.39 5.83 -8.90
C LEU A 11 8.85 5.06 -10.13
N ARG A 12 9.55 3.93 -9.93
CA ARG A 12 10.04 3.08 -11.03
C ARG A 12 8.91 2.62 -11.96
N LEU A 13 7.75 2.27 -11.39
CA LEU A 13 6.58 1.83 -12.15
C LEU A 13 5.86 3.01 -12.82
N LEU A 14 5.63 4.09 -12.09
CA LEU A 14 4.87 5.24 -12.57
C LEU A 14 5.61 6.01 -13.66
N THR A 15 6.94 6.11 -13.62
CA THR A 15 7.73 6.74 -14.69
C THR A 15 7.62 6.03 -16.03
N GLN A 16 7.14 4.80 -16.07
CA GLN A 16 6.93 4.02 -17.28
C GLN A 16 5.45 3.89 -17.64
N HIS A 17 4.57 4.44 -16.82
CA HIS A 17 3.13 4.32 -17.03
C HIS A 17 2.64 5.35 -18.05
N PRO A 18 1.97 4.94 -19.15
CA PRO A 18 1.66 5.84 -20.26
C PRO A 18 0.62 6.93 -19.93
N SER A 19 -0.10 6.79 -18.83
CA SER A 19 -1.18 7.69 -18.42
C SER A 19 -0.99 8.26 -17.01
N ALA A 20 0.23 8.26 -16.49
CA ALA A 20 0.52 8.78 -15.17
C ALA A 20 1.60 9.87 -15.24
N GLU A 21 1.32 11.02 -14.63
CA GLU A 21 2.27 12.07 -14.35
C GLU A 21 2.53 12.13 -12.86
N ILE A 22 3.81 12.17 -12.47
CA ILE A 22 4.20 12.25 -11.07
C ILE A 22 4.34 13.71 -10.69
N VAL A 23 3.31 14.27 -10.05
CA VAL A 23 3.23 15.69 -9.69
C VAL A 23 4.13 16.00 -8.49
N THR A 24 4.14 15.13 -7.48
CA THR A 24 4.88 15.35 -6.25
C THR A 24 5.28 14.05 -5.56
N ILE A 25 6.30 14.14 -4.74
CA ILE A 25 6.72 13.07 -3.83
C ILE A 25 7.04 13.67 -2.45
N THR A 26 6.61 13.00 -1.39
CA THR A 26 6.74 13.55 -0.04
C THR A 26 7.61 12.69 0.88
N SER A 27 8.41 13.36 1.68
CA SER A 27 9.14 12.77 2.81
C SER A 27 9.47 13.85 3.83
N ARG A 28 9.07 13.66 5.09
CA ARG A 28 9.42 14.62 6.16
C ARG A 28 10.92 14.67 6.45
N GLY A 29 11.60 13.54 6.37
CA GLY A 29 13.03 13.45 6.69
C GLY A 29 13.94 13.84 5.54
N GLU A 30 13.43 13.88 4.32
CA GLU A 30 14.24 14.09 3.10
C GLU A 30 13.76 15.32 2.30
N ALA A 31 12.93 16.18 2.92
CA ALA A 31 12.45 17.39 2.27
C ALA A 31 13.64 18.27 1.80
N GLY A 32 13.58 18.72 0.55
CA GLY A 32 14.68 19.47 -0.10
C GLY A 32 15.71 18.59 -0.83
N THR A 33 15.70 17.26 -0.65
CA THR A 33 16.60 16.35 -1.36
C THR A 33 16.05 15.99 -2.74
N ARG A 34 16.89 15.99 -3.78
CA ARG A 34 16.49 15.52 -5.11
C ARG A 34 16.30 13.99 -5.10
N VAL A 35 15.28 13.52 -5.80
CA VAL A 35 15.00 12.08 -5.91
C VAL A 35 16.17 11.34 -6.54
N GLU A 36 16.79 11.90 -7.57
CA GLU A 36 17.92 11.28 -8.28
C GLU A 36 19.22 11.22 -7.45
N ASP A 37 19.38 12.08 -6.45
CA ASP A 37 20.53 12.04 -5.54
C ASP A 37 20.37 10.88 -4.53
N MET A 38 19.15 10.67 -4.06
CA MET A 38 18.84 9.56 -3.18
C MET A 38 18.78 8.22 -3.92
N TYR A 39 18.26 8.25 -5.14
CA TYR A 39 18.03 7.06 -5.97
C TYR A 39 18.66 7.23 -7.36
N PRO A 40 19.98 6.99 -7.50
CA PRO A 40 20.70 7.14 -8.78
C PRO A 40 20.10 6.34 -9.95
N SER A 41 19.40 5.25 -9.66
CA SER A 41 18.71 4.43 -10.68
C SER A 41 17.53 5.15 -11.37
N LEU A 42 17.06 6.26 -10.79
CA LEU A 42 16.00 7.11 -11.37
C LEU A 42 16.54 8.38 -12.04
N ARG A 43 17.86 8.54 -12.10
CA ARG A 43 18.50 9.70 -12.75
C ARG A 43 18.06 9.85 -14.20
N GLY A 44 17.68 11.08 -14.58
CA GLY A 44 17.14 11.37 -15.91
C GLY A 44 15.72 10.85 -16.18
N ARG A 45 15.07 10.21 -15.20
CA ARG A 45 13.68 9.74 -15.31
C ARG A 45 12.72 10.51 -14.40
N VAL A 46 13.21 11.03 -13.29
CA VAL A 46 12.43 11.77 -12.29
C VAL A 46 13.20 13.02 -11.91
N ASP A 47 12.67 14.17 -12.28
CA ASP A 47 13.20 15.48 -11.86
C ASP A 47 12.31 16.08 -10.78
N LEU A 48 12.33 15.47 -9.60
CA LEU A 48 11.54 15.87 -8.44
C LEU A 48 12.43 16.03 -7.21
N VAL A 49 11.99 16.91 -6.33
CA VAL A 49 12.54 17.11 -4.99
C VAL A 49 11.52 16.61 -3.98
N PHE A 50 11.97 15.92 -2.94
CA PHE A 50 11.09 15.53 -1.83
C PHE A 50 10.55 16.78 -1.14
N GLN A 51 9.23 16.84 -0.98
CA GLN A 51 8.53 17.94 -0.30
C GLN A 51 8.05 17.51 1.09
N ASP A 52 7.86 18.49 1.99
CA ASP A 52 7.12 18.24 3.22
C ASP A 52 5.65 17.92 2.85
N PRO A 53 5.03 16.87 3.43
CA PRO A 53 3.64 16.55 3.15
C PRO A 53 2.62 17.68 3.40
N LYS A 54 2.97 18.65 4.26
CA LYS A 54 2.12 19.81 4.55
C LYS A 54 2.13 20.87 3.45
N GLU A 55 3.20 20.91 2.67
CA GLU A 55 3.41 21.90 1.60
C GLU A 55 3.11 21.33 0.22
N ALA A 56 3.09 20.00 0.09
CA ALA A 56 2.87 19.32 -1.18
C ALA A 56 1.43 19.48 -1.67
N PRO A 57 1.20 19.67 -3.00
CA PRO A 57 -0.11 19.90 -3.59
C PRO A 57 -0.93 18.60 -3.71
N LEU A 58 -1.09 17.85 -2.62
CA LEU A 58 -1.75 16.54 -2.61
C LEU A 58 -3.22 16.62 -3.03
N LYS A 59 -3.88 17.75 -2.78
CA LYS A 59 -5.30 17.97 -3.13
C LYS A 59 -5.52 18.26 -4.62
N GLU A 60 -4.46 18.57 -5.34
CA GLU A 60 -4.49 18.87 -6.78
C GLU A 60 -4.21 17.61 -7.62
N CYS A 61 -3.89 16.49 -6.96
CA CYS A 61 -3.63 15.22 -7.62
C CYS A 61 -4.95 14.44 -7.86
N ASP A 62 -5.03 13.67 -8.93
CA ASP A 62 -6.13 12.73 -9.14
C ASP A 62 -6.04 11.53 -8.20
N VAL A 63 -4.80 11.12 -7.86
CA VAL A 63 -4.51 9.94 -7.04
C VAL A 63 -3.34 10.22 -6.11
N VAL A 64 -3.47 9.81 -4.85
CA VAL A 64 -2.38 9.83 -3.87
C VAL A 64 -2.11 8.44 -3.33
N PHE A 65 -0.85 7.99 -3.45
CA PHE A 65 -0.37 6.73 -2.88
C PHE A 65 0.24 6.96 -1.50
N PHE A 66 -0.20 6.19 -0.52
CA PHE A 66 0.35 6.22 0.83
C PHE A 66 1.28 5.02 1.06
N ALA A 67 2.59 5.22 0.86
CA ALA A 67 3.64 4.29 1.25
C ALA A 67 4.23 4.72 2.62
N THR A 68 3.37 4.89 3.60
CA THR A 68 3.62 5.52 4.90
C THR A 68 3.48 4.50 6.04
N PRO A 69 3.94 4.82 7.25
CA PRO A 69 3.53 4.09 8.45
C PRO A 69 2.01 4.11 8.63
N HIS A 70 1.48 3.16 9.42
CA HIS A 70 0.07 3.10 9.78
C HIS A 70 -0.40 4.40 10.45
N GLY A 71 -1.65 4.76 10.25
CA GLY A 71 -2.26 5.96 10.82
C GLY A 71 -2.15 7.21 9.94
N VAL A 72 -1.25 7.24 8.97
CA VAL A 72 -1.05 8.44 8.13
C VAL A 72 -2.12 8.55 7.04
N ALA A 73 -2.43 7.48 6.35
CA ALA A 73 -3.44 7.51 5.30
C ALA A 73 -4.82 7.86 5.86
N MET A 74 -5.24 7.22 6.96
CA MET A 74 -6.55 7.49 7.58
C MET A 74 -6.66 8.91 8.15
N SER A 75 -5.55 9.56 8.51
CA SER A 75 -5.58 10.96 8.98
C SER A 75 -5.79 12.00 7.89
N MET A 76 -5.61 11.62 6.62
CA MET A 76 -5.70 12.52 5.47
C MET A 76 -6.81 12.11 4.47
N ALA A 77 -7.31 10.89 4.58
CA ALA A 77 -8.24 10.33 3.60
C ALA A 77 -9.53 11.12 3.46
N GLU A 78 -10.07 11.65 4.55
CA GLU A 78 -11.30 12.43 4.53
C GLU A 78 -11.11 13.71 3.72
N GLU A 79 -10.08 14.48 4.02
CA GLU A 79 -9.78 15.72 3.31
C GLU A 79 -9.49 15.48 1.82
N LEU A 80 -8.71 14.45 1.49
CA LEU A 80 -8.38 14.13 0.11
C LEU A 80 -9.61 13.70 -0.68
N THR A 81 -10.43 12.80 -0.14
CA THR A 81 -11.64 12.31 -0.83
C THR A 81 -12.70 13.39 -1.00
N GLN A 82 -12.82 14.34 -0.06
CA GLN A 82 -13.68 15.52 -0.21
C GLN A 82 -13.24 16.43 -1.37
N ASN A 83 -11.95 16.45 -1.69
CA ASN A 83 -11.40 17.16 -2.86
C ASN A 83 -11.39 16.31 -4.14
N GLY A 84 -12.02 15.13 -4.14
CA GLY A 84 -12.09 14.26 -5.32
C GLY A 84 -10.84 13.41 -5.57
N VAL A 85 -9.88 13.41 -4.66
CA VAL A 85 -8.62 12.67 -4.79
C VAL A 85 -8.81 11.21 -4.40
N LYS A 86 -8.43 10.29 -5.27
CA LYS A 86 -8.41 8.85 -4.96
C LYS A 86 -7.23 8.51 -4.06
N VAL A 87 -7.50 7.79 -2.99
CA VAL A 87 -6.50 7.36 -2.00
C VAL A 87 -6.17 5.88 -2.21
N ILE A 88 -4.88 5.57 -2.40
CA ILE A 88 -4.38 4.20 -2.46
C ILE A 88 -3.43 3.99 -1.28
N ASP A 89 -3.92 3.30 -0.26
CA ASP A 89 -3.16 3.01 0.95
C ASP A 89 -2.42 1.68 0.84
N LEU A 90 -1.10 1.74 0.85
CA LEU A 90 -0.22 0.55 0.86
C LEU A 90 0.11 0.10 2.30
N ALA A 91 -0.26 0.91 3.30
CA ALA A 91 -0.21 0.53 4.71
C ALA A 91 -1.40 -0.38 5.08
N ALA A 92 -1.92 -0.26 6.28
CA ALA A 92 -2.98 -1.16 6.74
C ALA A 92 -4.28 -0.46 7.13
N ASP A 93 -4.33 0.86 6.98
CA ASP A 93 -5.39 1.68 7.57
C ASP A 93 -6.79 1.30 7.04
N PHE A 94 -6.87 0.84 5.79
CA PHE A 94 -8.15 0.52 5.14
C PHE A 94 -8.35 -0.97 4.81
N ARG A 95 -7.59 -1.88 5.43
CA ARG A 95 -7.70 -3.33 5.18
C ARG A 95 -8.83 -3.99 5.96
N LEU A 96 -8.96 -3.68 7.25
CA LEU A 96 -9.96 -4.27 8.14
C LEU A 96 -11.16 -3.33 8.24
N LYS A 97 -12.37 -3.88 8.03
CA LYS A 97 -13.60 -3.08 8.06
C LYS A 97 -14.12 -2.78 9.48
N ASP A 98 -13.80 -3.65 10.41
CA ASP A 98 -14.18 -3.52 11.81
C ASP A 98 -13.14 -2.69 12.56
N THR A 99 -13.56 -1.60 13.19
CA THR A 99 -12.68 -0.68 13.91
C THR A 99 -12.12 -1.27 15.20
N GLU A 100 -12.88 -2.15 15.86
CA GLU A 100 -12.41 -2.84 17.07
C GLU A 100 -11.35 -3.88 16.71
N GLU A 101 -11.56 -4.59 15.60
CA GLU A 101 -10.56 -5.52 15.09
C GLU A 101 -9.31 -4.79 14.62
N PHE A 102 -9.46 -3.65 13.93
CA PHE A 102 -8.34 -2.78 13.57
C PHE A 102 -7.55 -2.33 14.83
N LYS A 103 -8.23 -1.82 15.85
CA LYS A 103 -7.63 -1.43 17.12
C LYS A 103 -6.92 -2.60 17.81
N LYS A 104 -7.53 -3.77 17.82
CA LYS A 104 -6.95 -4.98 18.41
C LYS A 104 -5.60 -5.35 17.78
N TRP A 105 -5.48 -5.28 16.44
CA TRP A 105 -4.29 -5.70 15.72
C TRP A 105 -3.24 -4.61 15.57
N TYR A 106 -3.67 -3.36 15.29
CA TYR A 106 -2.75 -2.24 15.03
C TYR A 106 -2.50 -1.34 16.23
N LYS A 107 -3.20 -1.58 17.37
CA LYS A 107 -3.01 -0.86 18.65
C LYS A 107 -3.24 0.65 18.53
N MET A 108 -4.12 1.07 17.65
CA MET A 108 -4.53 2.45 17.44
C MET A 108 -6.01 2.54 17.07
N GLU A 109 -6.64 3.68 17.39
CA GLU A 109 -8.01 3.98 16.97
C GLU A 109 -8.05 4.35 15.49
N HIS A 110 -9.10 3.94 14.78
CA HIS A 110 -9.30 4.35 13.40
C HIS A 110 -9.95 5.73 13.34
N THR A 111 -9.33 6.71 12.65
CA THR A 111 -9.74 8.12 12.69
C THR A 111 -10.87 8.48 11.72
N CYS A 112 -11.14 7.66 10.70
CA CYS A 112 -12.19 7.92 9.70
C CYS A 112 -13.04 6.67 9.40
N PRO A 113 -13.87 6.20 10.35
CA PRO A 113 -14.64 4.96 10.23
C PRO A 113 -15.66 4.98 9.09
N ASP A 114 -16.21 6.13 8.72
CA ASP A 114 -17.19 6.23 7.64
C ASP A 114 -16.55 6.06 6.25
N ILE A 115 -15.31 6.51 6.08
CA ILE A 115 -14.52 6.23 4.88
C ILE A 115 -14.11 4.76 4.87
N LEU A 116 -13.70 4.20 6.01
CA LEU A 116 -13.34 2.80 6.14
C LEU A 116 -14.47 1.87 5.65
N LYS A 117 -15.72 2.15 5.98
CA LYS A 117 -16.88 1.37 5.50
C LYS A 117 -16.96 1.31 3.97
N LYS A 118 -16.64 2.43 3.30
CA LYS A 118 -16.71 2.58 1.83
C LYS A 118 -15.43 2.14 1.11
N ALA A 119 -14.31 2.05 1.80
CA ALA A 119 -13.03 1.64 1.22
C ALA A 119 -13.13 0.24 0.61
N VAL A 120 -12.39 -0.03 -0.44
CA VAL A 120 -12.33 -1.35 -1.09
C VAL A 120 -11.00 -2.02 -0.79
N TYR A 121 -11.02 -3.31 -0.49
CA TYR A 121 -9.80 -4.10 -0.34
C TYR A 121 -9.12 -4.25 -1.70
N GLY A 122 -7.88 -3.78 -1.79
CA GLY A 122 -7.14 -3.67 -3.04
C GLY A 122 -6.35 -4.93 -3.36
N GLN A 123 -6.94 -5.82 -4.13
CA GLN A 123 -6.28 -6.95 -4.77
C GLN A 123 -6.78 -7.02 -6.22
N PRO A 124 -6.05 -6.45 -7.18
CA PRO A 124 -6.52 -6.27 -8.57
C PRO A 124 -6.96 -7.56 -9.25
N GLU A 125 -6.33 -8.68 -8.92
CA GLU A 125 -6.62 -10.00 -9.51
C GLU A 125 -8.04 -10.49 -9.21
N THR A 126 -8.60 -10.08 -8.07
CA THR A 126 -9.92 -10.56 -7.61
C THR A 126 -10.95 -9.44 -7.46
N MET A 127 -10.52 -8.18 -7.33
CA MET A 127 -11.38 -7.06 -6.96
C MET A 127 -11.38 -5.91 -7.97
N ARG A 128 -10.79 -6.12 -9.16
CA ARG A 128 -10.57 -5.09 -10.18
C ARG A 128 -11.80 -4.21 -10.45
N ASP A 129 -12.97 -4.81 -10.64
CA ASP A 129 -14.17 -4.04 -10.98
C ASP A 129 -14.65 -3.15 -9.84
N LYS A 130 -14.54 -3.62 -8.60
CA LYS A 130 -14.87 -2.80 -7.42
C LYS A 130 -13.84 -1.69 -7.16
N MET A 131 -12.58 -1.91 -7.56
CA MET A 131 -11.51 -0.93 -7.37
C MET A 131 -11.64 0.27 -8.31
N LYS A 132 -12.24 0.10 -9.49
CA LYS A 132 -12.39 1.19 -10.48
C LYS A 132 -13.12 2.39 -9.89
N ASP A 133 -14.22 2.16 -9.22
CA ASP A 133 -15.12 3.20 -8.72
C ASP A 133 -14.84 3.62 -7.28
N ALA A 134 -13.94 2.92 -6.61
CA ALA A 134 -13.61 3.21 -5.21
C ALA A 134 -12.74 4.46 -5.09
N MET A 135 -13.08 5.34 -4.14
CA MET A 135 -12.28 6.51 -3.79
C MET A 135 -11.13 6.16 -2.84
N VAL A 136 -11.27 5.08 -2.04
CA VAL A 136 -10.24 4.64 -1.12
C VAL A 136 -9.99 3.14 -1.30
N LEU A 137 -8.73 2.79 -1.53
CA LEU A 137 -8.25 1.42 -1.68
C LEU A 137 -7.28 1.09 -0.54
N GLY A 138 -7.61 0.07 0.27
CA GLY A 138 -6.68 -0.51 1.24
C GLY A 138 -5.97 -1.70 0.60
N MET A 139 -4.73 -1.52 0.14
CA MET A 139 -4.02 -2.56 -0.60
C MET A 139 -3.62 -3.74 0.27
N ALA A 140 -3.73 -4.94 -0.26
CA ALA A 140 -3.32 -6.17 0.40
C ALA A 140 -1.84 -6.11 0.82
N GLY A 141 -1.51 -6.66 1.98
CA GLY A 141 -0.13 -6.86 2.40
C GLY A 141 0.52 -8.03 1.66
N CYS A 142 1.86 -8.13 1.71
CA CYS A 142 2.61 -9.15 0.98
C CYS A 142 2.19 -10.59 1.33
N TYR A 143 2.08 -10.93 2.61
CA TYR A 143 1.62 -12.26 3.03
C TYR A 143 0.19 -12.57 2.60
N PRO A 144 -0.83 -11.71 2.88
CA PRO A 144 -2.18 -11.95 2.39
C PRO A 144 -2.24 -12.06 0.88
N THR A 145 -1.49 -11.27 0.12
CA THR A 145 -1.44 -11.36 -1.34
C THR A 145 -0.94 -12.73 -1.80
N SER A 146 0.22 -13.18 -1.28
CA SER A 146 0.82 -14.45 -1.69
C SER A 146 -0.08 -15.65 -1.35
N ILE A 147 -0.69 -15.66 -0.15
CA ILE A 147 -1.55 -16.75 0.31
C ILE A 147 -2.85 -16.77 -0.51
N GLN A 148 -3.50 -15.63 -0.69
CA GLN A 148 -4.75 -15.55 -1.44
C GLN A 148 -4.57 -15.95 -2.90
N LEU A 149 -3.53 -15.43 -3.57
CA LEU A 149 -3.26 -15.78 -4.97
C LEU A 149 -2.79 -17.23 -5.14
N GLY A 150 -2.03 -17.76 -4.18
CA GLY A 150 -1.64 -19.17 -4.19
C GLY A 150 -2.81 -20.12 -4.05
N LEU A 151 -3.83 -19.78 -3.25
CA LEU A 151 -5.01 -20.59 -3.04
C LEU A 151 -6.11 -20.38 -4.09
N LEU A 152 -6.14 -19.23 -4.75
CA LEU A 152 -7.21 -18.82 -5.66
C LEU A 152 -7.53 -19.88 -6.73
N PRO A 153 -6.57 -20.45 -7.48
CA PRO A 153 -6.88 -21.45 -8.49
C PRO A 153 -7.56 -22.71 -7.93
N LEU A 154 -7.13 -23.16 -6.75
CA LEU A 154 -7.70 -24.33 -6.08
C LEU A 154 -9.14 -24.07 -5.63
N LEU A 155 -9.39 -22.88 -5.06
CA LEU A 155 -10.73 -22.48 -4.60
C LEU A 155 -11.68 -22.26 -5.78
N GLU A 156 -11.21 -21.71 -6.88
CA GLU A 156 -12.01 -21.56 -8.10
C GLU A 156 -12.35 -22.92 -8.73
N LEU A 157 -11.40 -23.84 -8.76
CA LEU A 157 -11.65 -25.20 -9.22
C LEU A 157 -12.63 -25.91 -8.28
N HIS A 158 -12.46 -25.80 -6.97
CA HIS A 158 -13.39 -26.35 -5.98
C HIS A 158 -14.82 -25.85 -6.18
N LYS A 159 -15.01 -24.57 -6.47
CA LYS A 159 -16.33 -24.00 -6.78
C LYS A 159 -16.95 -24.59 -8.05
N LYS A 160 -16.14 -24.94 -9.04
CA LYS A 160 -16.61 -25.46 -10.34
C LYS A 160 -16.96 -26.95 -10.29
N VAL A 161 -16.12 -27.76 -9.68
CA VAL A 161 -16.23 -29.24 -9.74
C VAL A 161 -16.51 -29.90 -8.37
N GLY A 162 -16.39 -29.15 -7.27
CA GLY A 162 -16.56 -29.68 -5.90
C GLY A 162 -15.40 -30.56 -5.44
N ASN A 163 -15.32 -30.79 -4.14
CA ASN A 163 -14.44 -31.78 -3.48
C ASN A 163 -12.95 -31.76 -3.84
N ILE A 164 -12.42 -30.62 -4.29
CA ILE A 164 -10.98 -30.47 -4.58
C ILE A 164 -10.20 -30.21 -3.29
N VAL A 165 -10.73 -29.37 -2.40
CA VAL A 165 -10.15 -29.05 -1.11
C VAL A 165 -11.20 -29.17 -0.02
N ASP A 166 -10.80 -29.62 1.17
CA ASP A 166 -11.66 -29.55 2.34
C ASP A 166 -11.53 -28.16 2.98
N ILE A 167 -12.47 -27.29 2.65
CA ILE A 167 -12.47 -25.89 3.13
C ILE A 167 -12.69 -25.75 4.65
N LYS A 168 -13.00 -26.87 5.35
CA LYS A 168 -13.14 -26.88 6.80
C LYS A 168 -11.82 -27.15 7.52
N GLN A 169 -10.82 -27.63 6.81
CA GLN A 169 -9.50 -27.91 7.37
C GLN A 169 -8.70 -26.63 7.55
N THR A 170 -7.76 -26.68 8.50
CA THR A 170 -6.83 -25.60 8.76
C THR A 170 -5.88 -25.44 7.57
N ILE A 171 -5.74 -24.22 7.06
CA ILE A 171 -4.76 -23.86 6.06
C ILE A 171 -3.45 -23.52 6.77
N ILE A 172 -2.37 -24.17 6.39
CA ILE A 172 -1.02 -23.88 6.89
C ILE A 172 -0.26 -23.20 5.75
N ALA A 173 0.19 -21.95 5.99
CA ALA A 173 1.00 -21.20 5.05
C ALA A 173 2.38 -20.92 5.66
N ASP A 174 3.41 -21.53 5.08
CA ASP A 174 4.81 -21.24 5.42
C ASP A 174 5.31 -20.11 4.54
N SER A 175 5.23 -18.88 5.05
CA SER A 175 5.56 -17.66 4.32
C SER A 175 6.83 -17.02 4.85
N LYS A 176 7.76 -16.72 3.96
CA LYS A 176 9.06 -16.12 4.28
C LYS A 176 9.18 -14.73 3.67
N SER A 177 9.50 -13.73 4.50
CA SER A 177 9.76 -12.36 4.03
C SER A 177 11.24 -12.15 3.77
N GLY A 178 11.55 -11.53 2.62
CA GLY A 178 12.88 -11.01 2.40
C GLY A 178 13.17 -9.79 3.32
N ILE A 179 14.44 -9.50 3.55
CA ILE A 179 14.91 -8.39 4.41
C ILE A 179 14.35 -7.05 3.94
N SER A 180 14.26 -6.82 2.64
CA SER A 180 13.69 -5.60 2.05
C SER A 180 12.22 -5.36 2.45
N GLY A 181 11.49 -6.42 2.80
CA GLY A 181 10.11 -6.32 3.30
C GLY A 181 9.97 -5.56 4.62
N ALA A 182 11.04 -5.48 5.41
CA ALA A 182 11.10 -4.69 6.64
C ALA A 182 11.37 -3.19 6.41
N GLY A 183 11.64 -2.79 5.17
CA GLY A 183 11.94 -1.40 4.79
C GLY A 183 13.42 -1.03 4.90
N ARG A 184 13.71 0.27 4.72
CA ARG A 184 15.09 0.80 4.73
C ARG A 184 15.75 0.90 6.11
N LYS A 185 14.99 0.80 7.17
CA LYS A 185 15.52 1.03 8.51
C LYS A 185 16.48 -0.10 8.90
N ALA A 186 17.73 0.23 9.10
CA ALA A 186 18.72 -0.73 9.60
C ALA A 186 18.40 -1.12 11.06
N ALA A 187 18.36 -2.43 11.32
CA ALA A 187 18.20 -2.98 12.66
C ALA A 187 19.00 -4.28 12.75
N VAL A 188 19.55 -4.57 13.93
CA VAL A 188 20.42 -5.75 14.14
C VAL A 188 19.70 -7.05 13.78
N ASN A 189 18.43 -7.20 14.18
CA ASN A 189 17.59 -8.35 13.86
C ASN A 189 17.23 -8.51 12.39
N LEU A 190 17.62 -7.58 11.54
CA LEU A 190 17.43 -7.62 10.08
C LEU A 190 18.74 -7.87 9.32
N LEU A 191 19.86 -8.06 10.02
CA LEU A 191 21.12 -8.41 9.41
C LEU A 191 21.12 -9.88 9.01
N CYS A 192 21.62 -10.18 7.81
CA CYS A 192 21.69 -11.57 7.31
C CYS A 192 22.51 -12.51 8.19
N ALA A 193 23.41 -11.96 9.00
CA ALA A 193 24.23 -12.74 9.94
C ALA A 193 23.48 -13.14 11.23
N GLU A 194 22.33 -12.51 11.50
CA GLU A 194 21.51 -12.74 12.70
C GLU A 194 20.15 -13.39 12.36
N ALA A 195 19.89 -13.64 11.08
CA ALA A 195 18.62 -14.19 10.60
C ALA A 195 18.69 -15.71 10.41
#